data_c2366afae5ac8709e4515601ac6b8d2f
#
_entry.id   c2366afae5ac8709e4515601ac6b8d2f
#
_cell.length_a   1.000
_cell.length_b   1.000
_cell.length_c   1.000
_cell.angle_alpha   90.00
_cell.angle_beta   90.00
_cell.angle_gamma   90.00
#
_symmetry.space_group_name_H-M   'P 1'
#
loop_
_entity.id
_entity.type
_entity.pdbx_description
1 polymer ?
#
loop_
_entity_poly.entity_id
_entity_poly.type
_entity_poly.pdbx_seq_one_letter_code
_entity_poly.pdbx_strand_id
1 'polypeptide(L)'
;MKTTLLAVLALAAAGVAHAQTAPAAAPAKHKVVFQMNVADNDSWNQLLGNIGNARRAFEKDGIQIEVVFYGKGITALLKTNTAFEERLKKAAADGVVLGACQNTMRLRKITSEDIFPFSTEVDSGVAELIRT
;
A
#
# COMPACT_ATOMS: atom_id res chain seq x y z
N MET A 1 -2.61 65.68 -43.03
CA MET A 1 -2.84 65.06 -41.67
C MET A 1 -2.57 63.56 -41.77
N LYS A 2 -1.42 63.14 -41.26
CA LYS A 2 -0.99 61.72 -41.31
C LYS A 2 -1.17 61.13 -39.90
N THR A 3 -2.10 60.23 -39.77
CA THR A 3 -2.36 59.52 -38.51
C THR A 3 -1.54 58.22 -38.48
N THR A 4 -0.54 58.22 -37.62
CA THR A 4 0.35 57.04 -37.39
C THR A 4 -0.31 56.08 -36.37
N LEU A 5 -0.63 54.89 -36.82
CA LEU A 5 -1.18 53.83 -35.97
C LEU A 5 -0.01 53.06 -35.31
N LEU A 6 0.14 53.18 -33.99
CA LEU A 6 1.09 52.38 -33.22
C LEU A 6 0.45 51.01 -32.91
N ALA A 7 1.00 49.95 -33.46
CA ALA A 7 0.66 48.59 -33.09
C ALA A 7 1.48 48.17 -31.84
N VAL A 8 0.79 47.94 -30.74
CA VAL A 8 1.39 47.38 -29.52
C VAL A 8 1.40 45.85 -29.64
N LEU A 9 2.59 45.27 -29.77
CA LEU A 9 2.81 43.85 -29.79
C LEU A 9 2.87 43.34 -28.34
N ALA A 10 1.82 42.64 -27.86
CA ALA A 10 1.82 42.01 -26.56
C ALA A 10 2.54 40.65 -26.64
N LEU A 11 3.71 40.55 -26.04
CA LEU A 11 4.47 39.33 -25.92
C LEU A 11 3.88 38.47 -24.76
N ALA A 12 3.15 37.43 -25.08
CA ALA A 12 2.68 36.47 -24.10
C ALA A 12 3.84 35.53 -23.69
N ALA A 13 4.39 35.70 -22.51
CA ALA A 13 5.36 34.81 -21.93
C ALA A 13 4.62 33.54 -21.44
N ALA A 14 4.72 32.46 -22.20
CA ALA A 14 4.27 31.15 -21.74
C ALA A 14 5.22 30.64 -20.64
N GLY A 15 4.77 30.73 -19.41
CA GLY A 15 5.47 30.13 -18.25
C GLY A 15 5.44 28.59 -18.34
N VAL A 16 6.60 27.98 -18.59
CA VAL A 16 6.76 26.55 -18.53
C VAL A 16 6.74 26.16 -17.06
N ALA A 17 5.62 25.60 -16.58
CA ALA A 17 5.52 25.03 -15.26
C ALA A 17 6.43 23.79 -15.21
N HIS A 18 7.58 23.89 -14.56
CA HIS A 18 8.41 22.76 -14.24
C HIS A 18 7.70 21.97 -13.14
N ALA A 19 7.13 20.82 -13.48
CA ALA A 19 6.69 19.86 -12.51
C ALA A 19 7.93 19.38 -11.73
N GLN A 20 8.12 19.87 -10.52
CA GLN A 20 9.13 19.36 -9.61
C GLN A 20 8.70 17.95 -9.21
N THR A 21 9.32 16.93 -9.82
CA THR A 21 9.24 15.56 -9.33
C THR A 21 9.86 15.54 -7.93
N ALA A 22 9.03 15.19 -6.94
CA ALA A 22 9.54 14.95 -5.58
C ALA A 22 10.69 13.94 -5.64
N PRO A 23 11.79 14.15 -4.90
CA PRO A 23 12.90 13.21 -4.90
C PRO A 23 12.38 11.84 -4.48
N ALA A 24 12.71 10.80 -5.25
CA ALA A 24 12.37 9.42 -4.93
C ALA A 24 12.93 9.12 -3.52
N ALA A 25 12.07 8.59 -2.64
CA ALA A 25 12.49 8.19 -1.30
C ALA A 25 13.65 7.20 -1.43
N ALA A 26 14.68 7.36 -0.58
CA ALA A 26 15.80 6.43 -0.54
C ALA A 26 15.28 5.00 -0.30
N PRO A 27 15.88 3.97 -0.95
CA PRO A 27 15.44 2.59 -0.76
C PRO A 27 15.53 2.21 0.72
N ALA A 28 14.49 1.53 1.21
CA ALA A 28 14.45 1.08 2.60
C ALA A 28 15.59 0.09 2.88
N LYS A 29 16.29 0.26 4.00
CA LYS A 29 17.41 -0.61 4.40
C LYS A 29 16.95 -1.94 4.99
N HIS A 30 15.71 -2.00 5.44
CA HIS A 30 15.14 -3.17 6.11
C HIS A 30 13.90 -3.67 5.38
N LYS A 31 13.73 -4.98 5.41
CA LYS A 31 12.51 -5.65 4.94
C LYS A 31 12.05 -6.63 5.99
N VAL A 32 10.74 -6.72 6.17
CA VAL A 32 10.13 -7.76 6.99
C VAL A 32 8.86 -8.26 6.32
N VAL A 33 8.67 -9.56 6.37
CA VAL A 33 7.42 -10.19 5.99
C VAL A 33 6.81 -10.88 7.21
N PHE A 34 5.55 -10.59 7.47
CA PHE A 34 4.74 -11.28 8.45
C PHE A 34 3.83 -12.27 7.75
N GLN A 35 3.67 -13.44 8.29
CA GLN A 35 2.61 -14.35 7.88
C GLN A 35 1.42 -14.24 8.81
N MET A 36 0.22 -14.34 8.23
CA MET A 36 -1.02 -14.39 8.99
C MET A 36 -1.88 -15.55 8.46
N ASN A 37 -1.95 -16.64 9.23
CA ASN A 37 -2.68 -17.86 8.84
C ASN A 37 -3.78 -18.27 9.82
N VAL A 38 -4.04 -17.43 10.83
CA VAL A 38 -5.07 -17.64 11.84
C VAL A 38 -6.18 -16.59 11.75
N ALA A 39 -7.38 -16.98 12.19
CA ALA A 39 -8.57 -16.15 12.15
C ALA A 39 -9.02 -15.82 13.57
N ASP A 40 -8.26 -15.00 14.28
CA ASP A 40 -8.63 -14.51 15.59
C ASP A 40 -8.20 -13.05 15.80
N ASN A 41 -9.01 -12.32 16.56
CA ASN A 41 -8.83 -10.90 16.78
C ASN A 41 -7.55 -10.58 17.57
N ASP A 42 -7.12 -11.44 18.48
CA ASP A 42 -5.92 -11.17 19.29
C ASP A 42 -4.67 -11.24 18.42
N SER A 43 -4.56 -12.27 17.56
CA SER A 43 -3.47 -12.38 16.59
C SER A 43 -3.44 -11.20 15.60
N TRP A 44 -4.60 -10.75 15.14
CA TRP A 44 -4.68 -9.58 14.25
C TRP A 44 -4.31 -8.29 14.95
N ASN A 45 -4.74 -8.10 16.20
CA ASN A 45 -4.33 -6.97 17.03
C ASN A 45 -2.81 -6.97 17.27
N GLN A 46 -2.25 -8.13 17.59
CA GLN A 46 -0.81 -8.29 17.78
C GLN A 46 -0.03 -7.96 16.51
N LEU A 47 -0.47 -8.45 15.35
CA LEU A 47 0.13 -8.15 14.06
C LEU A 47 0.20 -6.64 13.81
N LEU A 48 -0.94 -5.94 13.96
CA LEU A 48 -1.01 -4.49 13.73
C LEU A 48 -0.13 -3.71 14.72
N GLY A 49 -0.04 -4.19 15.96
CA GLY A 49 0.88 -3.65 16.96
C GLY A 49 2.35 -3.84 16.55
N ASN A 50 2.72 -5.02 16.07
CA ASN A 50 4.07 -5.35 15.61
C ASN A 50 4.47 -4.50 14.38
N ILE A 51 3.56 -4.30 13.44
CA ILE A 51 3.77 -3.40 12.29
C ILE A 51 4.12 -1.99 12.79
N GLY A 52 3.34 -1.46 13.73
CA GLY A 52 3.59 -0.14 14.31
C GLY A 52 4.93 -0.06 15.04
N ASN A 53 5.30 -1.11 15.78
CA ASN A 53 6.58 -1.18 16.48
C ASN A 53 7.77 -1.22 15.51
N ALA A 54 7.70 -2.06 14.48
CA ALA A 54 8.73 -2.16 13.46
C ALA A 54 8.93 -0.81 12.73
N ARG A 55 7.87 -0.15 12.35
CA ARG A 55 7.94 1.17 11.70
C ARG A 55 8.63 2.21 12.58
N ARG A 56 8.27 2.30 13.86
CA ARG A 56 8.92 3.23 14.79
C ARG A 56 10.38 2.91 15.03
N ALA A 57 10.73 1.63 15.15
CA ALA A 57 12.11 1.21 15.41
C ALA A 57 13.06 1.55 14.24
N PHE A 58 12.57 1.48 13.00
CA PHE A 58 13.34 1.67 11.79
C PHE A 58 12.95 2.92 10.98
N GLU A 59 12.30 3.89 11.62
CA GLU A 59 11.80 5.10 10.95
C GLU A 59 12.89 5.85 10.17
N LYS A 60 14.09 5.98 10.75
CA LYS A 60 15.22 6.71 10.15
C LYS A 60 15.87 5.96 8.98
N ASP A 61 15.89 4.64 9.03
CA ASP A 61 16.55 3.80 8.04
C ASP A 61 15.60 3.34 6.93
N GLY A 62 14.32 3.46 7.18
CA GLY A 62 13.25 2.95 6.32
C GLY A 62 13.09 1.44 6.42
N ILE A 63 11.84 1.00 6.39
CA ILE A 63 11.46 -0.41 6.43
C ILE A 63 10.33 -0.69 5.44
N GLN A 64 10.49 -1.74 4.64
CA GLN A 64 9.42 -2.30 3.84
C GLN A 64 8.74 -3.41 4.64
N ILE A 65 7.43 -3.35 4.73
CA ILE A 65 6.64 -4.32 5.48
C ILE A 65 5.62 -4.95 4.54
N GLU A 66 5.60 -6.26 4.54
CA GLU A 66 4.58 -7.05 3.87
C GLU A 66 3.93 -8.00 4.87
N VAL A 67 2.63 -8.21 4.73
CA VAL A 67 1.89 -9.24 5.45
C VAL A 67 1.27 -10.17 4.44
N VAL A 68 1.53 -11.46 4.53
CA VAL A 68 0.93 -12.47 3.67
C VAL A 68 -0.17 -13.20 4.43
N PHE A 69 -1.40 -13.02 3.97
CA PHE A 69 -2.59 -13.64 4.54
C PHE A 69 -2.95 -14.89 3.74
N TYR A 70 -2.96 -16.04 4.40
CA TYR A 70 -3.34 -17.31 3.78
C TYR A 70 -4.07 -18.22 4.77
N GLY A 71 -4.57 -19.38 4.33
CA GLY A 71 -5.36 -20.25 5.16
C GLY A 71 -6.55 -19.52 5.80
N LYS A 72 -6.75 -19.71 7.09
CA LYS A 72 -7.81 -19.01 7.83
C LYS A 72 -7.53 -17.51 7.98
N GLY A 73 -6.27 -17.10 7.96
CA GLY A 73 -5.88 -15.70 8.13
C GLY A 73 -6.38 -14.76 7.04
N ILE A 74 -6.68 -15.28 5.84
CA ILE A 74 -7.21 -14.47 4.74
C ILE A 74 -8.55 -13.79 5.09
N THR A 75 -9.27 -14.30 6.08
CA THR A 75 -10.53 -13.71 6.53
C THR A 75 -10.36 -12.31 7.13
N ALA A 76 -9.13 -11.94 7.53
CA ALA A 76 -8.81 -10.58 7.94
C ALA A 76 -9.05 -9.56 6.81
N LEU A 77 -8.85 -9.99 5.55
CA LEU A 77 -8.97 -9.12 4.37
C LEU A 77 -10.36 -9.10 3.75
N LEU A 78 -11.31 -9.89 4.25
CA LEU A 78 -12.68 -9.87 3.72
C LEU A 78 -13.39 -8.55 4.06
N LYS A 79 -14.12 -8.01 3.11
CA LYS A 79 -14.96 -6.80 3.29
C LYS A 79 -15.98 -6.93 4.42
N THR A 80 -16.33 -8.16 4.79
CA THR A 80 -17.20 -8.46 5.94
C THR A 80 -16.51 -8.26 7.28
N ASN A 81 -15.18 -8.15 7.32
CA ASN A 81 -14.40 -7.90 8.54
C ASN A 81 -14.30 -6.38 8.83
N THR A 82 -15.43 -5.77 9.10
CA THR A 82 -15.51 -4.31 9.33
C THR A 82 -14.77 -3.82 10.57
N ALA A 83 -14.58 -4.69 11.57
CA ALA A 83 -13.88 -4.33 12.80
C ALA A 83 -12.40 -3.97 12.59
N PHE A 84 -11.76 -4.49 11.56
CA PHE A 84 -10.35 -4.26 11.26
C PHE A 84 -10.12 -3.39 10.02
N GLU A 85 -11.17 -3.06 9.26
CA GLU A 85 -11.09 -2.36 7.99
C GLU A 85 -10.24 -1.08 8.06
N GLU A 86 -10.59 -0.16 8.94
CA GLU A 86 -9.90 1.14 9.02
C GLU A 86 -8.42 0.99 9.42
N ARG A 87 -8.10 0.06 10.29
CA ARG A 87 -6.71 -0.17 10.72
C ARG A 87 -5.87 -0.81 9.62
N LEU A 88 -6.44 -1.77 8.88
CA LEU A 88 -5.79 -2.39 7.72
C LEU A 88 -5.63 -1.39 6.57
N LYS A 89 -6.66 -0.60 6.31
CA LYS A 89 -6.63 0.48 5.33
C LYS A 89 -5.53 1.51 5.66
N LYS A 90 -5.43 1.91 6.93
CA LYS A 90 -4.35 2.79 7.37
C LYS A 90 -2.98 2.15 7.17
N ALA A 91 -2.81 0.88 7.52
CA ALA A 91 -1.54 0.18 7.30
C ALA A 91 -1.15 0.17 5.82
N ALA A 92 -2.11 -0.11 4.91
CA ALA A 92 -1.89 -0.05 3.46
C ALA A 92 -1.53 1.36 2.99
N ALA A 93 -2.25 2.38 3.46
CA ALA A 93 -1.94 3.79 3.15
C ALA A 93 -0.55 4.21 3.63
N ASP A 94 -0.09 3.63 4.71
CA ASP A 94 1.27 3.81 5.25
C ASP A 94 2.34 2.98 4.52
N GLY A 95 1.99 2.28 3.44
CA GLY A 95 2.92 1.53 2.58
C GLY A 95 3.12 0.06 2.96
N VAL A 96 2.32 -0.49 3.86
CA VAL A 96 2.34 -1.93 4.16
C VAL A 96 1.63 -2.69 3.04
N VAL A 97 2.28 -3.70 2.46
CA VAL A 97 1.66 -4.59 1.49
C VAL A 97 0.83 -5.64 2.23
N LEU A 98 -0.45 -5.74 1.90
CA LEU A 98 -1.38 -6.73 2.46
C LEU A 98 -1.67 -7.79 1.40
N GLY A 99 -0.85 -8.83 1.37
CA GLY A 99 -0.87 -9.88 0.35
C GLY A 99 -1.92 -10.96 0.62
N ALA A 100 -2.90 -11.10 -0.27
CA ALA A 100 -3.93 -12.14 -0.24
C ALA A 100 -3.50 -13.33 -1.11
N CYS A 101 -3.35 -14.52 -0.50
CA CYS A 101 -2.94 -15.74 -1.20
C CYS A 101 -4.03 -16.26 -2.15
N GLN A 102 -3.78 -16.21 -3.47
CA GLN A 102 -4.71 -16.70 -4.49
C GLN A 102 -5.01 -18.20 -4.37
N ASN A 103 -4.04 -19.02 -3.94
CA ASN A 103 -4.31 -20.43 -3.67
C ASN A 103 -5.38 -20.59 -2.59
N THR A 104 -5.28 -19.85 -1.49
CA THR A 104 -6.28 -19.84 -0.43
C THR A 104 -7.61 -19.30 -0.93
N MET A 105 -7.59 -18.22 -1.74
CA MET A 105 -8.81 -17.65 -2.32
C MET A 105 -9.58 -18.69 -3.14
N ARG A 106 -8.88 -19.42 -4.03
CA ARG A 106 -9.49 -20.49 -4.82
C ARG A 106 -10.09 -21.59 -3.96
N LEU A 107 -9.35 -22.09 -2.96
CA LEU A 107 -9.81 -23.15 -2.08
C LEU A 107 -11.02 -22.74 -1.24
N ARG A 108 -11.11 -21.48 -0.86
CA ARG A 108 -12.19 -20.93 -0.04
C ARG A 108 -13.31 -20.26 -0.85
N LYS A 109 -13.20 -20.28 -2.17
CA LYS A 109 -14.16 -19.63 -3.08
C LYS A 109 -14.32 -18.13 -2.80
N ILE A 110 -13.20 -17.48 -2.48
CA ILE A 110 -13.10 -16.03 -2.28
C ILE A 110 -12.68 -15.41 -3.63
N THR A 111 -13.37 -14.36 -4.04
CA THR A 111 -13.03 -13.60 -5.25
C THR A 111 -12.34 -12.28 -4.90
N SER A 112 -11.76 -11.62 -5.90
CA SER A 112 -11.17 -10.29 -5.73
C SER A 112 -12.17 -9.25 -5.22
N GLU A 113 -13.46 -9.45 -5.50
CA GLU A 113 -14.53 -8.56 -5.05
C GLU A 113 -14.88 -8.73 -3.57
N ASP A 114 -14.53 -9.88 -2.97
CA ASP A 114 -14.83 -10.17 -1.57
C ASP A 114 -13.81 -9.55 -0.62
N ILE A 115 -12.62 -9.23 -1.09
CA ILE A 115 -11.53 -8.67 -0.28
C ILE A 115 -11.47 -7.14 -0.40
N PHE A 116 -10.84 -6.51 0.59
CA PHE A 116 -10.62 -5.07 0.58
C PHE A 116 -9.81 -4.62 -0.64
N PRO A 117 -10.18 -3.51 -1.32
CA PRO A 117 -9.51 -3.06 -2.54
C PRO A 117 -8.07 -2.56 -2.31
N PHE A 118 -7.68 -2.32 -1.06
CA PHE A 118 -6.30 -1.98 -0.68
C PHE A 118 -5.43 -3.21 -0.42
N SER A 119 -5.96 -4.42 -0.63
CA SER A 119 -5.18 -5.67 -0.62
C SER A 119 -4.51 -5.91 -1.97
N THR A 120 -3.40 -6.64 -1.94
CA THR A 120 -2.68 -7.10 -3.14
C THR A 120 -2.80 -8.62 -3.24
N GLU A 121 -3.18 -9.14 -4.41
CA GLU A 121 -3.21 -10.58 -4.61
C GLU A 121 -1.81 -11.11 -4.92
N VAL A 122 -1.41 -12.21 -4.26
CA VAL A 122 -0.18 -12.94 -4.52
C VAL A 122 -0.50 -14.38 -4.94
N ASP A 123 0.26 -14.95 -5.86
CA ASP A 123 -0.03 -16.26 -6.44
C ASP A 123 -0.07 -17.38 -5.40
N SER A 124 0.91 -17.37 -4.49
CA SER A 124 1.03 -18.34 -3.39
C SER A 124 1.62 -17.66 -2.16
N GLY A 125 0.93 -17.78 -1.02
CA GLY A 125 1.42 -17.20 0.22
C GLY A 125 2.82 -17.69 0.62
N VAL A 126 3.07 -19.00 0.53
CA VAL A 126 4.38 -19.58 0.86
C VAL A 126 5.45 -19.13 -0.12
N ALA A 127 5.14 -19.06 -1.42
CA ALA A 127 6.10 -18.57 -2.41
C ALA A 127 6.43 -17.09 -2.19
N GLU A 128 5.45 -16.28 -1.78
CA GLU A 128 5.67 -14.87 -1.47
C GLU A 128 6.60 -14.70 -0.27
N LEU A 129 6.41 -15.48 0.80
CA LEU A 129 7.31 -15.47 1.96
C LEU A 129 8.79 -15.78 1.59
N ILE A 130 9.01 -16.54 0.53
CA ILE A 130 10.35 -16.89 0.05
C ILE A 130 10.95 -15.78 -0.82
N ARG A 131 10.11 -15.07 -1.60
CA ARG A 131 10.57 -14.02 -2.53
C ARG A 131 10.96 -12.73 -1.81
N THR A 132 10.37 -12.49 -0.66
CA THR A 132 10.60 -11.26 0.11
C THR A 132 11.84 -11.39 0.98
#